data_235d8be48b16fca02664d38401531e3a
#
_entry.id   235d8be48b16fca02664d38401531e3a
#
_cell.length_a   1.000
_cell.length_b   1.000
_cell.length_c   1.000
_cell.angle_alpha   90.00
_cell.angle_beta   90.00
_cell.angle_gamma   90.00
#
_symmetry.space_group_name_H-M   'P 1'
#
loop_
_entity.id
_entity.type
_entity.pdbx_description
1 polymer ?
#
loop_
_entity_poly.entity_id
_entity_poly.type
_entity_poly.pdbx_seq_one_letter_code
_entity_poly.pdbx_strand_id
1 'polypeptide(L)'
;MSLTERPTQITLPRKIVEAIRAHARADAPREACGIIIGRASAASGGAPLRWEPTTNVLASSTLYEIDPAQLLRISIAADDADEVIWGIVHSHVASPAKPSVTDTGVAGYPDALYLIVSLAQSQSAPDGEPGIRAWWIVNREATEVQLAIG
;
A
#
# COMPACT_ATOMS: atom_id res chain seq x y z
N MET A 1 -3.08 -17.24 -10.05
CA MET A 1 -3.74 -16.26 -10.92
C MET A 1 -2.72 -15.51 -11.73
N SER A 2 -2.93 -15.40 -13.05
CA SER A 2 -2.01 -14.64 -13.90
C SER A 2 -2.22 -13.14 -13.71
N LEU A 3 -1.20 -12.32 -14.08
CA LEU A 3 -1.30 -10.88 -13.99
C LEU A 3 -2.46 -10.33 -14.83
N THR A 4 -2.75 -10.96 -15.99
CA THR A 4 -3.83 -10.54 -16.89
C THR A 4 -5.23 -10.77 -16.31
N GLU A 5 -5.36 -11.58 -15.27
CA GLU A 5 -6.64 -11.86 -14.61
C GLU A 5 -6.91 -10.93 -13.44
N ARG A 6 -5.93 -10.11 -13.05
CA ARG A 6 -6.09 -9.17 -11.93
C ARG A 6 -6.91 -7.96 -12.36
N PRO A 7 -7.64 -7.33 -11.43
CA PRO A 7 -8.35 -6.08 -11.73
C PRO A 7 -7.40 -5.01 -12.28
N THR A 8 -7.88 -4.29 -13.28
CA THR A 8 -7.15 -3.15 -13.87
C THR A 8 -7.60 -1.81 -13.28
N GLN A 9 -8.71 -1.83 -12.53
CA GLN A 9 -9.26 -0.67 -11.84
C GLN A 9 -9.75 -1.09 -10.46
N ILE A 10 -9.42 -0.30 -9.46
CA ILE A 10 -9.79 -0.57 -8.06
C ILE A 10 -10.29 0.74 -7.43
N THR A 11 -11.36 0.62 -6.64
CA THR A 11 -11.87 1.75 -5.84
C THR A 11 -11.45 1.56 -4.39
N LEU A 12 -10.84 2.59 -3.82
CA LEU A 12 -10.41 2.60 -2.43
C LEU A 12 -11.34 3.54 -1.65
N PRO A 13 -11.90 3.10 -0.51
CA PRO A 13 -12.75 3.97 0.31
C PRO A 13 -12.01 5.24 0.72
N ARG A 14 -12.69 6.39 0.60
CA ARG A 14 -12.12 7.69 0.95
C ARG A 14 -11.58 7.72 2.38
N LYS A 15 -12.28 7.12 3.30
CA LYS A 15 -11.87 7.06 4.71
C LYS A 15 -10.51 6.38 4.88
N ILE A 16 -10.25 5.32 4.12
CA ILE A 16 -8.95 4.64 4.13
C ILE A 16 -7.88 5.53 3.52
N VAL A 17 -8.17 6.18 2.40
CA VAL A 17 -7.24 7.11 1.73
C VAL A 17 -6.83 8.23 2.67
N GLU A 18 -7.78 8.84 3.36
CA GLU A 18 -7.51 9.92 4.31
C GLU A 18 -6.63 9.46 5.48
N ALA A 19 -6.88 8.26 5.99
CA ALA A 19 -6.07 7.69 7.07
C ALA A 19 -4.64 7.39 6.60
N ILE A 20 -4.47 6.88 5.39
CA ILE A 20 -3.16 6.63 4.80
C ILE A 20 -2.40 7.95 4.63
N ARG A 21 -3.04 8.98 4.10
CA ARG A 21 -2.42 10.30 3.91
C ARG A 21 -2.00 10.91 5.25
N ALA A 22 -2.83 10.80 6.27
CA ALA A 22 -2.52 11.30 7.61
C ALA A 22 -1.30 10.59 8.19
N HIS A 23 -1.22 9.27 8.05
CA HIS A 23 -0.09 8.48 8.52
C HIS A 23 1.20 8.87 7.80
N ALA A 24 1.14 9.06 6.48
CA ALA A 24 2.28 9.48 5.68
C ALA A 24 2.83 10.83 6.15
N ARG A 25 1.97 11.80 6.41
CA ARG A 25 2.37 13.11 6.92
C ARG A 25 2.95 13.04 8.32
N ALA A 26 2.33 12.25 9.19
CA ALA A 26 2.76 12.13 10.59
C ALA A 26 4.14 11.49 10.70
N ASP A 27 4.50 10.58 9.80
CA ASP A 27 5.77 9.86 9.88
C ASP A 27 6.91 10.55 9.13
N ALA A 28 6.59 11.54 8.27
CA ALA A 28 7.64 12.28 7.55
C ALA A 28 8.65 12.90 8.52
N PRO A 29 9.95 12.89 8.23
CA PRO A 29 10.60 12.57 6.95
C PRO A 29 10.92 11.08 6.73
N ARG A 30 10.41 10.19 7.56
CA ARG A 30 10.54 8.74 7.35
C ARG A 30 9.47 8.25 6.37
N GLU A 31 9.77 7.21 5.63
CA GLU A 31 8.73 6.50 4.89
C GLU A 31 7.75 5.86 5.87
N ALA A 32 6.48 6.16 5.73
CA ALA A 32 5.43 5.51 6.49
C ALA A 32 5.07 4.19 5.82
N CYS A 33 4.56 3.23 6.58
CA CYS A 33 4.07 1.97 6.03
C CYS A 33 2.87 1.44 6.80
N GLY A 34 2.15 0.51 6.17
CA GLY A 34 1.01 -0.13 6.78
C GLY A 34 0.36 -1.16 5.87
N ILE A 35 -0.73 -1.72 6.36
CA ILE A 35 -1.41 -2.85 5.74
C ILE A 35 -2.89 -2.54 5.62
N ILE A 36 -3.49 -2.93 4.50
CA ILE A 36 -4.94 -2.94 4.34
C ILE A 36 -5.40 -4.40 4.41
N ILE A 37 -6.40 -4.67 5.23
CA ILE A 37 -7.01 -6.00 5.38
C ILE A 37 -8.29 -6.05 4.56
N GLY A 38 -8.53 -7.18 3.91
CA GLY A 38 -9.74 -7.45 3.15
C GLY A 38 -10.28 -8.83 3.42
N ARG A 39 -11.49 -9.13 2.96
CA ARG A 39 -12.10 -10.47 3.10
C ARG A 39 -11.50 -11.47 2.13
N ALA A 40 -11.14 -11.01 0.95
CA ALA A 40 -10.48 -11.79 -0.08
C ALA A 40 -9.40 -10.92 -0.70
N SER A 41 -8.45 -11.53 -1.41
CA SER A 41 -7.32 -10.81 -1.98
C SER A 41 -7.76 -9.73 -2.98
N ALA A 42 -6.97 -8.68 -3.08
CA ALA A 42 -7.18 -7.65 -4.08
C ALA A 42 -7.11 -8.24 -5.49
N ALA A 43 -6.20 -9.18 -5.72
CA ALA A 43 -6.05 -9.85 -7.01
C ALA A 43 -7.30 -10.63 -7.43
N SER A 44 -8.06 -11.17 -6.48
CA SER A 44 -9.31 -11.89 -6.77
C SER A 44 -10.54 -10.97 -6.82
N GLY A 45 -10.36 -9.66 -6.67
CA GLY A 45 -11.45 -8.71 -6.67
C GLY A 45 -12.07 -8.47 -5.30
N GLY A 46 -11.42 -8.91 -4.21
CA GLY A 46 -11.92 -8.68 -2.86
C GLY A 46 -11.91 -7.20 -2.48
N ALA A 47 -12.83 -6.83 -1.59
CA ALA A 47 -12.96 -5.45 -1.13
C ALA A 47 -12.04 -5.17 0.07
N PRO A 48 -11.45 -3.97 0.17
CA PRO A 48 -10.71 -3.57 1.37
C PRO A 48 -11.68 -3.33 2.53
N LEU A 49 -11.27 -3.72 3.74
CA LEU A 49 -12.08 -3.58 4.96
C LEU A 49 -11.56 -2.51 5.90
N ARG A 50 -10.25 -2.52 6.19
CA ARG A 50 -9.69 -1.59 7.18
C ARG A 50 -8.21 -1.34 6.96
N TRP A 51 -7.77 -0.22 7.45
CA TRP A 51 -6.39 0.24 7.46
C TRP A 51 -5.73 -0.09 8.79
N GLU A 52 -4.54 -0.71 8.71
CA GLU A 52 -3.70 -1.03 9.87
C GLU A 52 -2.37 -0.29 9.71
N PRO A 53 -2.17 0.87 10.35
CA PRO A 53 -0.89 1.56 10.32
C PRO A 53 0.17 0.74 11.05
N THR A 54 1.40 0.78 10.54
CA THR A 54 2.53 0.07 11.15
C THR A 54 3.73 0.99 11.30
N THR A 55 4.76 0.50 11.98
CA THR A 55 6.01 1.20 12.16
C THR A 55 7.02 0.76 11.11
N ASN A 56 7.71 1.72 10.51
CA ASN A 56 8.88 1.46 9.67
C ASN A 56 10.09 1.28 10.59
N VAL A 57 10.54 0.04 10.79
CA VAL A 57 11.64 -0.24 11.70
C VAL A 57 12.98 0.29 11.19
N LEU A 58 13.10 0.57 9.91
CA LEU A 58 14.31 1.16 9.34
C LEU A 58 14.40 2.66 9.63
N ALA A 59 13.27 3.30 9.97
CA ALA A 59 13.18 4.74 10.24
C ALA A 59 13.87 5.57 9.15
N SER A 60 13.76 5.13 7.89
CA SER A 60 14.47 5.70 6.76
C SER A 60 13.56 6.60 5.91
N SER A 61 14.16 7.60 5.26
CA SER A 61 13.45 8.45 4.29
C SER A 61 13.40 7.85 2.88
N THR A 62 14.05 6.69 2.65
CA THR A 62 14.16 6.08 1.32
C THR A 62 13.85 4.60 1.30
N LEU A 63 13.73 3.95 2.46
CA LEU A 63 13.46 2.51 2.58
C LEU A 63 12.45 2.27 3.68
N TYR A 64 11.71 1.19 3.58
CA TYR A 64 10.81 0.77 4.65
C TYR A 64 10.89 -0.74 4.88
N GLU A 65 10.62 -1.10 6.12
CA GLU A 65 10.33 -2.47 6.52
C GLU A 65 9.25 -2.40 7.59
N ILE A 66 8.14 -3.08 7.36
CA ILE A 66 7.08 -3.19 8.36
C ILE A 66 7.63 -3.92 9.58
N ASP A 67 7.40 -3.39 10.77
CA ASP A 67 7.81 -4.04 12.02
C ASP A 67 7.35 -5.51 12.00
N PRO A 68 8.28 -6.48 12.07
CA PRO A 68 7.92 -7.90 11.98
C PRO A 68 6.95 -8.36 13.05
N ALA A 69 7.00 -7.81 14.25
CA ALA A 69 6.07 -8.17 15.33
C ALA A 69 4.66 -7.65 15.03
N GLN A 70 4.55 -6.44 14.47
CA GLN A 70 3.26 -5.89 14.05
C GLN A 70 2.69 -6.68 12.88
N LEU A 71 3.52 -7.02 11.89
CA LEU A 71 3.10 -7.82 10.74
C LEU A 71 2.57 -9.18 11.18
N LEU A 72 3.29 -9.85 12.09
CA LEU A 72 2.87 -11.15 12.60
C LEU A 72 1.53 -11.05 13.34
N ARG A 73 1.37 -10.07 14.23
CA ARG A 73 0.13 -9.87 14.99
C ARG A 73 -1.04 -9.60 14.06
N ILE A 74 -0.87 -8.73 13.07
CA ILE A 74 -1.91 -8.39 12.10
C ILE A 74 -2.27 -9.61 11.25
N SER A 75 -1.26 -10.38 10.81
CA SER A 75 -1.47 -11.58 10.00
C SER A 75 -2.23 -12.66 10.76
N ILE A 76 -1.92 -12.88 12.04
CA ILE A 76 -2.61 -13.87 12.87
C ILE A 76 -4.07 -13.43 13.09
N ALA A 77 -4.29 -12.15 13.43
CA ALA A 77 -5.64 -11.64 13.65
C ALA A 77 -6.50 -11.74 12.38
N ALA A 78 -5.92 -11.47 11.23
CA ALA A 78 -6.61 -11.58 9.95
C ALA A 78 -6.98 -13.04 9.66
N ASP A 79 -6.02 -13.96 9.84
CA ASP A 79 -6.23 -15.38 9.61
C ASP A 79 -7.35 -15.92 10.52
N ASP A 80 -7.34 -15.56 11.80
CA ASP A 80 -8.38 -15.95 12.75
C ASP A 80 -9.78 -15.42 12.37
N ALA A 81 -9.86 -14.34 11.65
CA ALA A 81 -11.10 -13.71 11.20
C ALA A 81 -11.50 -14.10 9.77
N ASP A 82 -10.79 -15.04 9.15
CA ASP A 82 -10.95 -15.42 7.73
C ASP A 82 -10.77 -14.21 6.80
N GLU A 83 -9.79 -13.37 7.13
CA GLU A 83 -9.42 -12.18 6.36
C GLU A 83 -8.00 -12.35 5.83
N VAL A 84 -7.62 -11.49 4.90
CA VAL A 84 -6.30 -11.58 4.24
C VAL A 84 -5.65 -10.21 4.18
N ILE A 85 -4.34 -10.19 3.95
CA ILE A 85 -3.61 -8.98 3.59
C ILE A 85 -4.04 -8.59 2.18
N TRP A 86 -4.77 -7.50 2.07
CA TRP A 86 -5.33 -6.98 0.83
C TRP A 86 -4.38 -6.01 0.14
N GLY A 87 -3.69 -5.18 0.92
CA GLY A 87 -2.79 -4.17 0.40
C GLY A 87 -1.59 -3.93 1.31
N ILE A 88 -0.47 -3.57 0.69
CA ILE A 88 0.74 -3.11 1.35
C ILE A 88 0.95 -1.66 0.96
N VAL A 89 1.11 -0.79 1.93
CA VAL A 89 1.17 0.65 1.73
C VAL A 89 2.47 1.21 2.26
N HIS A 90 3.12 2.10 1.48
CA HIS A 90 4.19 2.92 2.02
C HIS A 90 4.18 4.30 1.36
N SER A 91 4.89 5.25 1.97
CA SER A 91 5.03 6.59 1.43
C SER A 91 6.40 6.80 0.81
N HIS A 92 6.44 7.65 -0.22
CA HIS A 92 7.67 8.25 -0.72
C HIS A 92 7.69 9.71 -0.25
N VAL A 93 8.79 10.14 0.37
CA VAL A 93 8.87 11.48 0.95
C VAL A 93 9.14 12.53 -0.12
N ALA A 94 10.00 12.23 -1.09
CA ALA A 94 10.46 13.19 -2.08
C ALA A 94 10.43 12.66 -3.52
N SER A 95 10.08 11.39 -3.73
CA SER A 95 10.04 10.76 -5.06
C SER A 95 8.62 10.51 -5.51
N PRO A 96 8.39 10.25 -6.82
CA PRO A 96 7.06 9.91 -7.32
C PRO A 96 6.47 8.66 -6.67
N ALA A 97 5.15 8.52 -6.73
CA ALA A 97 4.41 7.38 -6.19
C ALA A 97 4.55 6.13 -7.08
N LYS A 98 5.79 5.80 -7.42
CA LYS A 98 6.15 4.68 -8.29
C LYS A 98 7.13 3.77 -7.57
N PRO A 99 6.99 2.44 -7.66
CA PRO A 99 7.90 1.52 -6.98
C PRO A 99 9.36 1.74 -7.42
N SER A 100 10.25 1.82 -6.43
CA SER A 100 11.69 1.82 -6.68
C SER A 100 12.17 0.39 -7.03
N VAL A 101 13.43 0.29 -7.47
CA VAL A 101 14.05 -1.03 -7.71
C VAL A 101 14.06 -1.85 -6.41
N THR A 102 14.32 -1.20 -5.27
CA THR A 102 14.25 -1.87 -3.98
C THR A 102 12.83 -2.34 -3.67
N ASP A 103 11.82 -1.49 -3.89
CA ASP A 103 10.42 -1.85 -3.65
C ASP A 103 10.01 -3.09 -4.44
N THR A 104 10.36 -3.15 -5.72
CA THR A 104 10.02 -4.32 -6.56
C THR A 104 10.82 -5.55 -6.17
N GLY A 105 12.04 -5.37 -5.67
CA GLY A 105 12.92 -6.47 -5.27
C GLY A 105 12.49 -7.16 -3.98
N VAL A 106 11.84 -6.43 -3.07
CA VAL A 106 11.42 -6.97 -1.76
C VAL A 106 9.93 -7.29 -1.68
N ALA A 107 9.15 -7.00 -2.72
CA ALA A 107 7.72 -7.26 -2.73
C ALA A 107 7.44 -8.76 -2.65
N GLY A 108 6.77 -9.19 -1.58
CA GLY A 108 6.52 -10.59 -1.27
C GLY A 108 5.05 -11.01 -1.26
N TYR A 109 4.14 -10.13 -1.68
CA TYR A 109 2.69 -10.38 -1.64
C TYR A 109 2.09 -10.17 -3.03
N PRO A 110 2.21 -11.16 -3.94
CA PRO A 110 1.79 -10.98 -5.34
C PRO A 110 0.28 -10.77 -5.52
N ASP A 111 -0.53 -11.22 -4.57
CA ASP A 111 -1.98 -11.05 -4.63
C ASP A 111 -2.49 -9.80 -3.91
N ALA A 112 -1.60 -9.08 -3.23
CA ALA A 112 -1.93 -7.81 -2.58
C ALA A 112 -1.69 -6.64 -3.53
N LEU A 113 -2.47 -5.58 -3.34
CA LEU A 113 -2.24 -4.32 -4.05
C LEU A 113 -1.15 -3.54 -3.32
N TYR A 114 -0.17 -3.04 -4.06
CA TYR A 114 0.84 -2.15 -3.51
C TYR A 114 0.43 -0.70 -3.77
N LEU A 115 0.34 0.07 -2.69
CA LEU A 115 -0.08 1.47 -2.74
C LEU A 115 1.06 2.34 -2.27
N ILE A 116 1.37 3.37 -3.05
CA ILE A 116 2.41 4.33 -2.69
C ILE A 116 1.77 5.72 -2.63
N VAL A 117 1.91 6.39 -1.49
CA VAL A 117 1.51 7.78 -1.33
C VAL A 117 2.75 8.65 -1.39
N SER A 118 2.75 9.65 -2.27
CA SER A 118 3.90 10.55 -2.42
C SER A 118 3.61 11.89 -1.75
N LEU A 119 4.56 12.32 -0.91
CA LEU A 119 4.53 13.65 -0.30
C LEU A 119 5.22 14.69 -1.16
N ALA A 120 5.80 14.30 -2.30
CA ALA A 120 6.39 15.25 -3.24
C ALA A 120 5.29 16.16 -3.81
N GLN A 121 5.51 17.47 -3.77
CA GLN A 121 4.52 18.45 -4.17
C GLN A 121 4.07 18.29 -5.63
N SER A 122 5.01 17.89 -6.51
CA SER A 122 4.73 17.63 -7.93
C SER A 122 3.81 16.42 -8.17
N GLN A 123 3.58 15.61 -7.14
CA GLN A 123 2.78 14.39 -7.20
C GLN A 123 1.39 14.57 -6.54
N SER A 124 1.02 15.80 -6.19
CA SER A 124 -0.27 16.07 -5.56
C SER A 124 -1.43 15.65 -6.45
N ALA A 125 -2.48 15.10 -5.83
CA ALA A 125 -3.73 14.78 -6.49
C ALA A 125 -4.50 16.07 -6.86
N PRO A 126 -5.55 15.99 -7.71
CA PRO A 126 -6.33 17.17 -8.07
C PRO A 126 -6.94 17.93 -6.89
N ASP A 127 -7.18 17.24 -5.76
CA ASP A 127 -7.69 17.86 -4.53
C ASP A 127 -6.59 18.57 -3.72
N GLY A 128 -5.35 18.59 -4.20
CA GLY A 128 -4.20 19.20 -3.51
C GLY A 128 -3.56 18.32 -2.45
N GLU A 129 -4.13 17.15 -2.20
CA GLU A 129 -3.60 16.19 -1.21
C GLU A 129 -2.52 15.29 -1.82
N PRO A 130 -1.72 14.59 -0.99
CA PRO A 130 -0.71 13.67 -1.51
C PRO A 130 -1.30 12.65 -2.46
N GLY A 131 -0.69 12.50 -3.63
CA GLY A 131 -1.12 11.55 -4.63
C GLY A 131 -0.86 10.11 -4.19
N ILE A 132 -1.79 9.22 -4.53
CA ILE A 132 -1.66 7.78 -4.27
C ILE A 132 -1.76 7.06 -5.61
N ARG A 133 -0.84 6.11 -5.84
CA ARG A 133 -0.88 5.25 -7.02
C ARG A 133 -0.80 3.80 -6.59
N ALA A 134 -1.41 2.93 -7.37
CA ALA A 134 -1.57 1.52 -7.05
C ALA A 134 -0.89 0.64 -8.09
N TRP A 135 -0.30 -0.47 -7.64
CA TRP A 135 0.55 -1.32 -8.45
C TRP A 135 0.36 -2.79 -8.11
N TRP A 136 0.34 -3.65 -9.14
CA TRP A 136 0.64 -5.06 -8.95
C TRP A 136 2.15 -5.23 -9.06
N ILE A 137 2.77 -5.94 -8.12
CA ILE A 137 4.19 -6.26 -8.18
C ILE A 137 4.34 -7.77 -8.16
N VAL A 138 4.67 -8.34 -9.29
CA VAL A 138 4.78 -9.80 -9.50
C VAL A 138 6.11 -10.07 -10.19
N ASN A 139 6.92 -10.95 -9.63
CA ASN A 139 8.22 -11.31 -10.19
C ASN A 139 9.09 -10.07 -10.48
N ARG A 140 9.10 -9.13 -9.53
CA ARG A 140 9.86 -7.87 -9.61
C ARG A 140 9.40 -6.92 -10.71
N GLU A 141 8.24 -7.17 -11.31
CA GLU A 141 7.66 -6.29 -12.33
C GLU A 141 6.45 -5.56 -11.74
N ALA A 142 6.43 -4.23 -11.88
CA ALA A 142 5.35 -3.38 -11.42
C ALA A 142 4.44 -3.01 -12.58
N THR A 143 3.13 -3.22 -12.39
CA THR A 143 2.10 -2.82 -13.35
C THR A 143 1.11 -1.92 -12.64
N GLU A 144 0.91 -0.72 -13.17
CA GLU A 144 0.00 0.24 -12.53
C GLU A 144 -1.45 -0.16 -12.68
N VAL A 145 -2.22 0.07 -11.60
CA VAL A 145 -3.66 -0.15 -11.53
C VAL A 145 -4.33 1.21 -11.46
N GLN A 146 -5.40 1.40 -12.22
CA GLN A 146 -6.19 2.63 -12.14
C GLN A 146 -6.90 2.67 -10.79
N LEU A 147 -6.65 3.72 -10.01
CA LEU A 147 -7.20 3.87 -8.66
C LEU A 147 -8.26 4.95 -8.65
N ALA A 148 -9.46 4.60 -8.16
CA ALA A 148 -10.52 5.54 -7.89
C ALA A 148 -10.71 5.65 -6.38
N ILE A 149 -11.10 6.83 -5.90
CA ILE A 149 -11.41 7.09 -4.50
C ILE A 149 -12.91 7.32 -4.39
N GLY A 150 -13.56 6.48 -3.59
CA GLY A 150 -15.03 6.50 -3.50
C GLY A 150 -15.62 6.79 -2.14
#